data_e2dc5dedda1fa45addce2deae2aea9f1
#
_entry.id   e2dc5dedda1fa45addce2deae2aea9f1
#
_cell.length_a   1.000
_cell.length_b   1.000
_cell.length_c   1.000
_cell.angle_alpha   90.00
_cell.angle_beta   90.00
_cell.angle_gamma   90.00
#
_symmetry.space_group_name_H-M   'P 1'
#
loop_
_entity.id
_entity.type
_entity.pdbx_description
1 polymer ?
#
loop_
_entity_poly.entity_id
_entity_poly.type
_entity_poly.pdbx_seq_one_letter_code
_entity_poly.pdbx_strand_id
1 'polypeptide(L)'
;MSEIKVNSIKGVAASSAALTINNTDGTCTANITNNLSNRNKIINGSMICSQRGTSETGVNSSGYKNAPDRWTHQIASSQSAYTVSQSTDSPDGFGNSYKIDVTTADTSLHADHVHFFRQKIEGQNLQDFAKGTSSAKQFALSFYVKTTKTGTYVVELYDI
;
A
#
# COMPACT_ATOMS: atom_id res chain seq x y z
N MET A 1 19.00 16.58 43.10
CA MET A 1 18.27 15.94 41.99
C MET A 1 18.42 14.43 42.19
N SER A 2 17.33 13.68 42.26
CA SER A 2 17.42 12.23 42.42
C SER A 2 17.61 11.59 41.02
N GLU A 3 18.56 10.68 40.90
CA GLU A 3 18.89 9.97 39.66
C GLU A 3 18.72 8.48 39.89
N ILE A 4 18.09 7.77 38.91
CA ILE A 4 18.00 6.32 38.89
C ILE A 4 18.93 5.80 37.79
N LYS A 5 19.97 5.03 38.20
CA LYS A 5 20.92 4.41 37.28
C LYS A 5 20.58 2.94 37.10
N VAL A 6 20.28 2.52 35.89
CA VAL A 6 19.97 1.12 35.54
C VAL A 6 20.66 0.72 34.23
N ASN A 7 21.11 -0.53 34.15
CA ASN A 7 21.72 -1.09 32.95
C ASN A 7 20.65 -1.67 31.98
N SER A 8 19.49 -2.03 32.52
CA SER A 8 18.40 -2.61 31.72
C SER A 8 17.07 -2.49 32.45
N ILE A 9 16.01 -2.47 31.65
CA ILE A 9 14.63 -2.59 32.11
C ILE A 9 14.06 -3.87 31.53
N LYS A 10 13.50 -4.74 32.37
CA LYS A 10 13.04 -6.07 32.00
C LYS A 10 11.71 -6.38 32.69
N GLY A 11 10.82 -7.05 32.00
CA GLY A 11 9.59 -7.59 32.62
C GLY A 11 9.93 -8.67 33.64
N VAL A 12 9.12 -8.81 34.71
CA VAL A 12 9.40 -9.68 35.87
C VAL A 12 9.68 -11.14 35.45
N ALA A 13 8.93 -11.67 34.47
CA ALA A 13 9.09 -13.03 33.96
C ALA A 13 9.83 -13.12 32.62
N ALA A 14 10.38 -12.03 32.11
CA ALA A 14 11.03 -12.02 30.81
C ALA A 14 12.45 -12.59 30.88
N SER A 15 12.86 -13.37 29.89
CA SER A 15 14.24 -13.85 29.73
C SER A 15 15.20 -12.76 29.23
N SER A 16 14.69 -11.81 28.44
CA SER A 16 15.45 -10.74 27.81
C SER A 16 14.99 -9.35 28.27
N ALA A 17 15.90 -8.38 28.29
CA ALA A 17 15.58 -6.99 28.62
C ALA A 17 14.74 -6.35 27.51
N ALA A 18 13.74 -5.56 27.90
CA ALA A 18 12.99 -4.69 27.00
C ALA A 18 13.81 -3.48 26.54
N LEU A 19 14.62 -2.94 27.46
CA LEU A 19 15.58 -1.87 27.21
C LEU A 19 16.94 -2.27 27.78
N THR A 20 17.98 -2.08 27.00
CA THR A 20 19.38 -2.24 27.45
C THR A 20 20.10 -0.92 27.26
N ILE A 21 20.79 -0.46 28.31
CA ILE A 21 21.56 0.78 28.32
C ILE A 21 23.04 0.41 28.27
N ASN A 22 23.75 0.95 27.31
CA ASN A 22 25.20 0.80 27.25
C ASN A 22 25.86 1.70 28.31
N ASN A 23 26.60 1.08 29.22
CA ASN A 23 27.24 1.78 30.31
C ASN A 23 28.40 2.69 29.89
N THR A 24 28.93 2.51 28.68
CA THR A 24 30.09 3.26 28.18
C THR A 24 29.69 4.57 27.53
N ASP A 25 28.63 4.57 26.74
CA ASP A 25 28.21 5.73 25.92
C ASP A 25 26.77 6.20 26.21
N GLY A 26 26.04 5.50 27.07
CA GLY A 26 24.65 5.83 27.41
C GLY A 26 23.63 5.53 26.31
N THR A 27 24.02 4.88 25.20
CA THR A 27 23.08 4.53 24.17
C THR A 27 22.05 3.51 24.65
N CYS A 28 20.82 3.62 24.16
CA CYS A 28 19.70 2.75 24.54
C CYS A 28 19.32 1.86 23.37
N THR A 29 19.33 0.54 23.60
CA THR A 29 18.78 -0.44 22.67
C THR A 29 17.42 -0.93 23.18
N ALA A 30 16.36 -0.68 22.41
CA ALA A 30 15.03 -1.19 22.72
C ALA A 30 14.77 -2.50 21.95
N ASN A 31 14.35 -3.53 22.69
CA ASN A 31 13.88 -4.78 22.09
C ASN A 31 12.39 -4.62 21.71
N ILE A 32 12.13 -4.05 20.55
CA ILE A 32 10.79 -3.80 20.04
C ILE A 32 10.42 -4.95 19.10
N THR A 33 9.66 -5.92 19.59
CA THR A 33 9.19 -7.06 18.78
C THR A 33 8.11 -6.66 17.76
N ASN A 34 7.42 -5.53 17.98
CA ASN A 34 6.42 -4.98 17.10
C ASN A 34 6.86 -3.57 16.63
N ASN A 35 7.77 -3.54 15.67
CA ASN A 35 8.08 -2.28 15.00
C ASN A 35 6.83 -1.81 14.22
N LEU A 36 6.20 -0.74 14.72
CA LEU A 36 5.03 -0.13 14.08
C LEU A 36 5.40 0.72 12.87
N SER A 37 6.67 1.09 12.74
CA SER A 37 7.14 1.85 11.58
C SER A 37 7.20 0.97 10.33
N ASN A 38 6.94 1.56 9.19
CA ASN A 38 7.06 0.93 7.87
C ASN A 38 6.23 -0.37 7.69
N ARG A 39 5.12 -0.53 8.42
CA ARG A 39 4.23 -1.68 8.28
C ARG A 39 3.40 -1.62 7.02
N ASN A 40 2.91 -0.44 6.67
CA ASN A 40 2.12 -0.25 5.47
C ASN A 40 3.06 -0.03 4.28
N LYS A 41 3.03 -0.95 3.33
CA LYS A 41 3.82 -0.89 2.10
C LYS A 41 3.08 -0.18 0.96
N ILE A 42 1.77 -0.01 1.10
CA ILE A 42 0.97 0.71 0.11
C ILE A 42 1.17 2.22 0.31
N ILE A 43 1.66 2.87 -0.72
CA ILE A 43 1.90 4.31 -0.72
C ILE A 43 0.64 5.01 -1.22
N ASN A 44 0.19 6.05 -0.51
CA ASN A 44 -1.05 6.78 -0.83
C ASN A 44 -2.28 5.88 -0.89
N GLY A 45 -2.38 4.88 0.00
CA GLY A 45 -3.53 3.97 0.06
C GLY A 45 -4.84 4.64 0.46
N SER A 46 -4.77 5.79 1.13
CA SER A 46 -5.93 6.64 1.49
C SER A 46 -6.32 7.63 0.39
N MET A 47 -5.66 7.61 -0.76
CA MET A 47 -5.96 8.41 -1.96
C MET A 47 -5.99 9.93 -1.73
N ILE A 48 -5.25 10.43 -0.74
CA ILE A 48 -5.23 11.86 -0.36
C ILE A 48 -4.32 12.68 -1.29
N CYS A 49 -3.17 12.13 -1.67
CA CYS A 49 -2.19 12.82 -2.50
C CYS A 49 -2.56 12.71 -3.98
N SER A 50 -2.75 13.86 -4.65
CA SER A 50 -3.15 13.94 -6.06
C SER A 50 -2.53 15.18 -6.72
N GLN A 51 -1.19 15.16 -6.88
CA GLN A 51 -0.41 16.31 -7.32
C GLN A 51 -0.55 16.62 -8.82
N ARG A 52 -0.83 15.61 -9.67
CA ARG A 52 -1.00 15.78 -11.12
C ARG A 52 -2.37 16.34 -11.49
N GLY A 53 -3.35 16.21 -10.59
CA GLY A 53 -4.74 16.56 -10.81
C GLY A 53 -5.68 15.56 -10.14
N THR A 54 -6.93 15.92 -10.03
CA THR A 54 -7.94 15.13 -9.31
C THR A 54 -8.85 14.32 -10.22
N SER A 55 -8.76 14.51 -11.55
CA SER A 55 -9.58 13.77 -12.52
C SER A 55 -8.98 13.79 -13.92
N GLU A 56 -9.17 12.69 -14.66
CA GLU A 56 -8.85 12.57 -16.09
C GLU A 56 -9.96 11.75 -16.78
N THR A 57 -10.46 12.28 -17.90
CA THR A 57 -11.49 11.65 -18.73
C THR A 57 -10.89 11.02 -19.97
N GLY A 58 -11.60 10.05 -20.58
CA GLY A 58 -11.17 9.41 -21.80
C GLY A 58 -9.91 8.56 -21.68
N VAL A 59 -9.64 8.07 -20.47
CA VAL A 59 -8.48 7.20 -20.21
C VAL A 59 -8.65 5.88 -20.95
N ASN A 60 -7.81 5.64 -21.97
CA ASN A 60 -7.78 4.44 -22.80
C ASN A 60 -6.34 3.93 -23.03
N SER A 61 -5.37 4.40 -22.27
CA SER A 61 -3.96 4.06 -22.40
C SER A 61 -3.32 3.82 -21.04
N SER A 62 -2.22 3.08 -21.05
CA SER A 62 -1.45 2.77 -19.84
C SER A 62 -0.72 4.00 -19.27
N GLY A 63 -0.37 3.95 -17.99
CA GLY A 63 0.46 4.94 -17.31
C GLY A 63 -0.19 5.56 -16.08
N TYR A 64 0.48 6.58 -15.56
CA TYR A 64 -0.06 7.45 -14.50
C TYR A 64 -1.11 8.38 -15.10
N LYS A 65 -2.13 8.69 -14.30
CA LYS A 65 -3.24 9.56 -14.69
C LYS A 65 -3.34 10.77 -13.76
N ASN A 66 -4.12 11.77 -14.15
CA ASN A 66 -4.44 12.93 -13.32
C ASN A 66 -5.48 12.56 -12.25
N ALA A 67 -5.07 11.68 -11.34
CA ALA A 67 -5.84 11.07 -10.27
C ALA A 67 -4.88 10.77 -9.12
N PRO A 68 -5.27 10.16 -8.00
CA PRO A 68 -4.38 9.92 -6.87
C PRO A 68 -3.04 9.33 -7.27
N ASP A 69 -1.98 9.94 -6.76
CA ASP A 69 -0.60 9.60 -7.10
C ASP A 69 -0.20 8.19 -6.68
N ARG A 70 0.85 7.65 -7.30
CA ARG A 70 1.45 6.32 -7.08
C ARG A 70 0.68 5.16 -7.67
N TRP A 71 -0.51 5.39 -8.21
CA TRP A 71 -1.32 4.38 -8.88
C TRP A 71 -1.25 4.52 -10.40
N THR A 72 -1.20 3.39 -11.09
CA THR A 72 -1.10 3.35 -12.56
C THR A 72 -2.14 2.42 -13.16
N HIS A 73 -2.48 2.69 -14.40
CA HIS A 73 -3.28 1.79 -15.24
C HIS A 73 -2.38 1.07 -16.24
N GLN A 74 -2.69 -0.20 -16.47
CA GLN A 74 -2.21 -0.97 -17.62
C GLN A 74 -3.42 -1.31 -18.46
N ILE A 75 -3.50 -0.73 -19.65
CA ILE A 75 -4.59 -0.97 -20.60
C ILE A 75 -3.95 -1.44 -21.89
N ALA A 76 -4.40 -2.58 -22.41
CA ALA A 76 -3.94 -3.12 -23.67
C ALA A 76 -5.11 -3.76 -24.42
N SER A 77 -5.11 -3.60 -25.73
CA SER A 77 -6.06 -4.16 -26.70
C SER A 77 -7.53 -3.78 -26.49
N SER A 78 -7.91 -3.16 -25.36
CA SER A 78 -9.29 -2.79 -25.03
C SER A 78 -9.75 -1.54 -25.74
N GLN A 79 -11.01 -1.53 -26.18
CA GLN A 79 -11.72 -0.37 -26.75
C GLN A 79 -12.40 0.49 -25.69
N SER A 80 -12.34 0.08 -24.41
CA SER A 80 -12.97 0.81 -23.32
C SER A 80 -12.26 2.13 -23.02
N ALA A 81 -13.06 3.10 -22.54
CA ALA A 81 -12.54 4.35 -21.98
C ALA A 81 -13.12 4.59 -20.58
N TYR A 82 -12.35 5.25 -19.76
CA TYR A 82 -12.66 5.48 -18.35
C TYR A 82 -12.52 6.95 -18.00
N THR A 83 -13.28 7.39 -17.00
CA THR A 83 -12.92 8.55 -16.19
C THR A 83 -12.33 8.05 -14.88
N VAL A 84 -11.17 8.54 -14.54
CA VAL A 84 -10.52 8.26 -13.25
C VAL A 84 -10.49 9.52 -12.41
N SER A 85 -10.72 9.39 -11.11
CA SER A 85 -10.77 10.55 -10.24
C SER A 85 -10.47 10.24 -8.78
N GLN A 86 -10.04 11.26 -8.05
CA GLN A 86 -10.11 11.31 -6.60
C GLN A 86 -11.55 11.65 -6.21
N SER A 87 -12.20 10.79 -5.47
CA SER A 87 -13.60 10.93 -5.07
C SER A 87 -13.71 11.08 -3.56
N THR A 88 -14.68 11.87 -3.10
CA THR A 88 -15.05 11.98 -1.68
C THR A 88 -16.01 10.88 -1.23
N ASP A 89 -16.51 10.04 -2.14
CA ASP A 89 -17.26 8.82 -1.81
C ASP A 89 -16.25 7.77 -1.30
N SER A 90 -16.01 7.76 -0.01
CA SER A 90 -15.00 6.96 0.67
C SER A 90 -15.59 6.22 1.86
N PRO A 91 -14.97 5.13 2.34
CA PRO A 91 -15.40 4.47 3.55
C PRO A 91 -15.11 5.33 4.79
N ASP A 92 -15.82 5.03 5.88
CA ASP A 92 -15.63 5.72 7.16
C ASP A 92 -14.17 5.70 7.61
N GLY A 93 -13.67 6.85 8.05
CA GLY A 93 -12.28 7.04 8.45
C GLY A 93 -11.32 7.42 7.30
N PHE A 94 -11.80 7.49 6.06
CA PHE A 94 -11.02 7.93 4.90
C PHE A 94 -11.65 9.16 4.25
N GLY A 95 -10.82 10.12 3.83
CA GLY A 95 -11.29 11.33 3.17
C GLY A 95 -11.55 11.15 1.68
N ASN A 96 -10.88 10.20 1.04
CA ASN A 96 -10.94 10.02 -0.41
C ASN A 96 -10.88 8.54 -0.81
N SER A 97 -11.34 8.28 -2.04
CA SER A 97 -11.19 7.01 -2.75
C SER A 97 -10.67 7.24 -4.17
N TYR A 98 -10.15 6.19 -4.80
CA TYR A 98 -9.86 6.18 -6.23
C TYR A 98 -11.11 5.69 -6.97
N LYS A 99 -11.73 6.53 -7.76
CA LYS A 99 -12.90 6.17 -8.58
C LYS A 99 -12.47 5.87 -10.01
N ILE A 100 -12.92 4.75 -10.55
CA ILE A 100 -12.81 4.37 -11.95
C ILE A 100 -14.23 4.25 -12.48
N ASP A 101 -14.60 5.09 -13.43
CA ASP A 101 -15.92 5.13 -14.05
C ASP A 101 -15.80 4.77 -15.53
N VAL A 102 -16.48 3.71 -15.96
CA VAL A 102 -16.46 3.26 -17.36
C VAL A 102 -17.36 4.19 -18.19
N THR A 103 -16.75 5.02 -19.02
CA THR A 103 -17.46 5.99 -19.88
C THR A 103 -17.74 5.43 -21.26
N THR A 104 -16.91 4.51 -21.75
CA THR A 104 -17.14 3.77 -22.97
C THR A 104 -16.91 2.29 -22.68
N ALA A 105 -17.95 1.49 -22.83
CA ALA A 105 -17.86 0.05 -22.62
C ALA A 105 -17.24 -0.62 -23.87
N ASP A 106 -16.36 -1.59 -23.63
CA ASP A 106 -15.92 -2.51 -24.68
C ASP A 106 -16.98 -3.61 -24.83
N THR A 107 -17.59 -3.70 -25.98
CA THR A 107 -18.66 -4.66 -26.29
C THR A 107 -18.15 -5.93 -26.95
N SER A 108 -16.86 -5.98 -27.30
CA SER A 108 -16.23 -7.12 -27.98
C SER A 108 -15.00 -7.57 -27.20
N LEU A 109 -15.22 -8.21 -26.05
CA LEU A 109 -14.14 -8.64 -25.17
C LEU A 109 -13.39 -9.84 -25.76
N HIS A 110 -12.06 -9.76 -25.76
CA HIS A 110 -11.14 -10.80 -26.17
C HIS A 110 -10.18 -11.16 -25.02
N ALA A 111 -9.55 -12.32 -25.13
CA ALA A 111 -8.66 -12.84 -24.08
C ALA A 111 -7.40 -11.99 -23.85
N ASP A 112 -7.01 -11.18 -24.84
CA ASP A 112 -5.87 -10.25 -24.79
C ASP A 112 -6.21 -8.84 -24.28
N HIS A 113 -7.51 -8.59 -24.00
CA HIS A 113 -7.92 -7.33 -23.41
C HIS A 113 -7.52 -7.27 -21.95
N VAL A 114 -6.76 -6.24 -21.59
CA VAL A 114 -6.17 -6.09 -20.26
C VAL A 114 -6.52 -4.73 -19.70
N HIS A 115 -7.00 -4.72 -18.45
CA HIS A 115 -7.09 -3.52 -17.63
C HIS A 115 -6.70 -3.86 -16.20
N PHE A 116 -5.50 -3.41 -15.79
CA PHE A 116 -5.04 -3.48 -14.41
C PHE A 116 -4.97 -2.08 -13.83
N PHE A 117 -5.49 -1.94 -12.61
CA PHE A 117 -5.22 -0.84 -11.72
C PHE A 117 -4.21 -1.32 -10.69
N ARG A 118 -3.04 -0.71 -10.62
CA ARG A 118 -1.93 -1.26 -9.85
C ARG A 118 -1.05 -0.21 -9.20
N GLN A 119 -0.38 -0.61 -8.14
CA GLN A 119 0.76 0.08 -7.58
C GLN A 119 2.02 -0.76 -7.75
N LYS A 120 3.11 -0.11 -8.16
CA LYS A 120 4.44 -0.72 -8.18
C LYS A 120 5.16 -0.32 -6.90
N ILE A 121 5.70 -1.32 -6.19
CA ILE A 121 6.46 -1.15 -4.97
C ILE A 121 7.89 -1.58 -5.28
N GLU A 122 8.84 -0.69 -5.03
CA GLU A 122 10.26 -0.94 -5.26
C GLU A 122 10.77 -2.01 -4.28
N GLY A 123 11.61 -2.96 -4.75
CA GLY A 123 12.11 -4.05 -3.96
C GLY A 123 12.86 -3.62 -2.69
N GLN A 124 13.51 -2.45 -2.72
CA GLN A 124 14.16 -1.87 -1.54
C GLN A 124 13.17 -1.61 -0.37
N ASN A 125 11.90 -1.34 -0.67
CA ASN A 125 10.85 -1.12 0.33
C ASN A 125 10.27 -2.43 0.87
N LEU A 126 10.61 -3.56 0.28
CA LEU A 126 10.13 -4.90 0.63
C LEU A 126 11.21 -5.79 1.27
N GLN A 127 12.42 -5.27 1.49
CA GLN A 127 13.54 -6.04 2.04
C GLN A 127 13.23 -6.67 3.39
N ASP A 128 12.44 -6.01 4.23
CA ASP A 128 12.02 -6.51 5.54
C ASP A 128 11.07 -7.72 5.45
N PHE A 129 10.50 -8.00 4.29
CA PHE A 129 9.72 -9.22 4.04
C PHE A 129 10.61 -10.45 3.87
N ALA A 130 11.89 -10.28 3.61
CA ALA A 130 12.88 -11.33 3.41
C ALA A 130 12.43 -12.42 2.41
N LYS A 131 11.69 -12.03 1.35
CA LYS A 131 11.17 -12.95 0.34
C LYS A 131 12.33 -13.67 -0.39
N GLY A 132 12.10 -14.93 -0.77
CA GLY A 132 13.14 -15.79 -1.35
C GLY A 132 14.10 -16.41 -0.33
N THR A 133 13.89 -16.21 0.98
CA THR A 133 14.71 -16.78 2.04
C THR A 133 13.89 -17.66 2.98
N SER A 134 14.57 -18.48 3.80
CA SER A 134 13.91 -19.25 4.87
C SER A 134 13.29 -18.39 5.97
N SER A 135 13.64 -17.10 6.03
CA SER A 135 13.10 -16.11 6.97
C SER A 135 11.98 -15.26 6.39
N ALA A 136 11.40 -15.66 5.25
CA ALA A 136 10.33 -14.94 4.58
C ALA A 136 9.13 -14.71 5.51
N LYS A 137 8.69 -13.46 5.59
CA LYS A 137 7.58 -13.06 6.46
C LYS A 137 6.24 -13.15 5.73
N GLN A 138 5.20 -13.41 6.50
CA GLN A 138 3.82 -13.27 6.04
C GLN A 138 3.40 -11.80 6.06
N PHE A 139 2.52 -11.44 5.13
CA PHE A 139 1.86 -10.14 5.10
C PHE A 139 0.38 -10.32 4.80
N ALA A 140 -0.41 -9.33 5.16
CA ALA A 140 -1.83 -9.27 4.84
C ALA A 140 -2.09 -8.06 3.94
N LEU A 141 -2.95 -8.23 2.95
CA LEU A 141 -3.50 -7.16 2.14
C LEU A 141 -4.98 -6.99 2.51
N SER A 142 -5.37 -5.76 2.82
CA SER A 142 -6.77 -5.39 3.06
C SER A 142 -7.09 -4.08 2.35
N PHE A 143 -8.29 -3.95 1.82
CA PHE A 143 -8.76 -2.76 1.15
C PHE A 143 -10.29 -2.70 1.16
N TYR A 144 -10.82 -1.51 0.92
CA TYR A 144 -12.24 -1.30 0.69
C TYR A 144 -12.49 -1.23 -0.81
N VAL A 145 -13.56 -1.89 -1.26
CA VAL A 145 -14.03 -1.82 -2.64
C VAL A 145 -15.53 -1.56 -2.67
N LYS A 146 -15.94 -0.65 -3.57
CA LYS A 146 -17.34 -0.36 -3.86
C LYS A 146 -17.53 -0.46 -5.38
N THR A 147 -18.52 -1.19 -5.82
CA THR A 147 -18.81 -1.35 -7.24
C THR A 147 -20.31 -1.33 -7.50
N THR A 148 -20.70 -0.83 -8.67
CA THR A 148 -22.08 -0.84 -9.15
C THR A 148 -22.39 -2.05 -10.03
N LYS A 149 -21.38 -2.84 -10.40
CA LYS A 149 -21.53 -4.06 -11.21
C LYS A 149 -21.15 -5.27 -10.38
N THR A 150 -21.99 -6.29 -10.44
CA THR A 150 -21.65 -7.62 -9.91
C THR A 150 -20.72 -8.35 -10.87
N GLY A 151 -19.76 -9.08 -10.33
CA GLY A 151 -18.79 -9.83 -11.14
C GLY A 151 -17.61 -10.31 -10.29
N THR A 152 -16.67 -10.97 -10.93
CA THR A 152 -15.44 -11.42 -10.31
C THR A 152 -14.38 -10.32 -10.46
N TYR A 153 -13.86 -9.86 -9.34
CA TYR A 153 -12.73 -8.93 -9.29
C TYR A 153 -11.52 -9.68 -8.75
N VAL A 154 -10.40 -9.58 -9.44
CA VAL A 154 -9.18 -10.32 -9.11
C VAL A 154 -8.16 -9.37 -8.50
N VAL A 155 -7.52 -9.80 -7.43
CA VAL A 155 -6.35 -9.13 -6.84
C VAL A 155 -5.15 -10.02 -7.05
N GLU A 156 -4.11 -9.48 -7.62
CA GLU A 156 -2.89 -10.19 -7.93
C GLU A 156 -1.70 -9.51 -7.26
N LEU A 157 -0.81 -10.32 -6.70
CA LEU A 157 0.52 -9.91 -6.25
C LEU A 157 1.50 -10.48 -7.28
N TYR A 158 2.07 -9.59 -8.06
CA TYR A 158 2.91 -9.95 -9.20
C TYR A 158 4.35 -9.52 -8.94
N ASP A 159 5.27 -10.47 -9.06
CA ASP A 159 6.72 -10.24 -9.03
C ASP A 159 7.25 -10.16 -10.47
N ILE A 160 8.11 -9.17 -10.75
CA ILE A 160 8.63 -8.87 -12.11
C ILE A 160 10.13 -9.17 -12.14
#